data_413c7ab52bbdfb54d348872f1cf17dce
#
_entry.id   413c7ab52bbdfb54d348872f1cf17dce
#
_cell.length_a   1.000
_cell.length_b   1.000
_cell.length_c   1.000
_cell.angle_alpha   90.00
_cell.angle_beta   90.00
_cell.angle_gamma   90.00
#
_symmetry.space_group_name_H-M   'P 1'
#
loop_
_entity.id
_entity.type
_entity.pdbx_description
1 polymer ?
#
loop_
_entity_poly.entity_id
_entity_poly.type
_entity_poly.pdbx_seq_one_letter_code
_entity_poly.pdbx_strand_id
1 'polypeptide(L)'
;MRRDVIREKARETLAMEAAAVRKLMENVDEEFCRAVECVLDCTARIIVTGMGKSGHVGRKIAATLASTGTPSFFMHPAEAFYGDLGMVTDKDVVLAISNSGEVQEVVKILPVIHRIGATIIAMTGNRSSQLAEYSDYVVDIGHEPEACPLGLAPTTSTTATLAMGDAIAVAVMSVRNFKKQDFALFHPGGALGRRLLLKVQDVMHTGEENPVVSGEKTAKDALFVMTEKGLGAVSVTDAAGKFIGLLTDGIIRRALAKDYAFLDEPVHEIMFTEPLTIHADELATAALSVMEKHEPRPVTVLPVIDEKGAPVGMIHLTDLLKQGVV
;
A
#
# COMPACT_ATOMS: atom_id res chain seq x y z
N MET A 1 11.14 8.90 44.57
CA MET A 1 11.65 7.53 44.66
C MET A 1 11.02 6.58 43.62
N ARG A 2 9.76 6.18 43.66
CA ARG A 2 9.17 5.24 42.66
C ARG A 2 9.24 5.79 41.21
N ARG A 3 8.84 7.05 41.01
CA ARG A 3 8.88 7.69 39.67
C ARG A 3 10.27 7.88 39.13
N ASP A 4 11.26 8.07 39.97
CA ASP A 4 12.65 8.26 39.55
C ASP A 4 13.25 6.94 39.06
N VAL A 5 13.00 5.84 39.78
CA VAL A 5 13.37 4.49 39.33
C VAL A 5 12.72 4.13 37.99
N ILE A 6 11.42 4.47 37.80
CA ILE A 6 10.74 4.24 36.52
C ILE A 6 11.45 4.97 35.36
N ARG A 7 11.74 6.26 35.57
CA ARG A 7 12.41 7.10 34.54
C ARG A 7 13.82 6.60 34.24
N GLU A 8 14.57 6.29 35.28
CA GLU A 8 15.95 5.80 35.18
C GLU A 8 15.98 4.49 34.36
N LYS A 9 15.19 3.48 34.76
CA LYS A 9 15.17 2.19 34.08
C LYS A 9 14.68 2.27 32.64
N ALA A 10 13.67 3.08 32.38
CA ALA A 10 13.23 3.30 31.01
C ALA A 10 14.31 3.94 30.11
N ARG A 11 15.05 4.92 30.64
CA ARG A 11 16.16 5.56 29.92
C ARG A 11 17.32 4.61 29.70
N GLU A 12 17.71 3.82 30.71
CA GLU A 12 18.75 2.78 30.60
C GLU A 12 18.38 1.77 29.50
N THR A 13 17.17 1.24 29.50
CA THR A 13 16.68 0.30 28.47
C THR A 13 16.82 0.88 27.07
N LEU A 14 16.28 2.10 26.86
CA LEU A 14 16.37 2.76 25.56
C LEU A 14 17.80 3.04 25.14
N ALA A 15 18.69 3.40 26.08
CA ALA A 15 20.10 3.65 25.79
C ALA A 15 20.83 2.36 25.38
N MET A 16 20.56 1.25 26.06
CA MET A 16 21.14 -0.07 25.74
C MET A 16 20.69 -0.55 24.36
N GLU A 17 19.40 -0.49 24.06
CA GLU A 17 18.85 -0.89 22.77
C GLU A 17 19.38 -0.02 21.63
N ALA A 18 19.46 1.31 21.83
CA ALA A 18 20.03 2.23 20.85
C ALA A 18 21.51 1.95 20.58
N ALA A 19 22.28 1.59 21.63
CA ALA A 19 23.69 1.23 21.47
C ALA A 19 23.86 -0.08 20.69
N ALA A 20 23.01 -1.08 20.97
CA ALA A 20 23.01 -2.36 20.25
C ALA A 20 22.69 -2.15 18.75
N VAL A 21 21.64 -1.38 18.44
CA VAL A 21 21.28 -1.07 17.05
C VAL A 21 22.41 -0.31 16.34
N ARG A 22 23.10 0.63 17.01
CA ARG A 22 24.25 1.33 16.44
C ARG A 22 25.40 0.37 16.10
N LYS A 23 25.65 -0.60 16.96
CA LYS A 23 26.72 -1.58 16.77
C LYS A 23 26.46 -2.51 15.58
N LEU A 24 25.18 -2.77 15.23
CA LEU A 24 24.84 -3.56 14.05
C LEU A 24 25.41 -3.00 12.74
N MET A 25 25.74 -1.70 12.67
CA MET A 25 26.38 -1.13 11.48
C MET A 25 27.74 -1.79 11.17
N GLU A 26 28.43 -2.30 12.18
CA GLU A 26 29.71 -3.01 12.03
C GLU A 26 29.49 -4.43 11.46
N ASN A 27 28.29 -5.00 11.61
CA ASN A 27 27.91 -6.32 11.11
C ASN A 27 27.32 -6.25 9.68
N VAL A 28 27.20 -5.06 9.09
CA VAL A 28 26.83 -4.90 7.67
C VAL A 28 28.10 -5.10 6.84
N ASP A 29 28.53 -6.33 6.78
CA ASP A 29 29.75 -6.80 6.12
C ASP A 29 29.46 -7.46 4.76
N GLU A 30 30.46 -8.10 4.16
CA GLU A 30 30.34 -8.80 2.89
C GLU A 30 29.38 -10.01 2.98
N GLU A 31 29.28 -10.64 4.13
CA GLU A 31 28.37 -11.76 4.34
C GLU A 31 26.91 -11.30 4.42
N PHE A 32 26.66 -10.15 5.04
CA PHE A 32 25.37 -9.47 4.98
C PHE A 32 24.99 -9.15 3.53
N CYS A 33 25.93 -8.61 2.74
CA CYS A 33 25.66 -8.30 1.33
C CYS A 33 25.28 -9.55 0.55
N ARG A 34 26.00 -10.66 0.72
CA ARG A 34 25.66 -11.96 0.06
C ARG A 34 24.30 -12.52 0.50
N ALA A 35 23.95 -12.37 1.77
CA ALA A 35 22.62 -12.75 2.25
C ALA A 35 21.50 -11.91 1.60
N VAL A 36 21.72 -10.59 1.44
CA VAL A 36 20.78 -9.70 0.73
C VAL A 36 20.69 -10.05 -0.76
N GLU A 37 21.81 -10.35 -1.42
CA GLU A 37 21.83 -10.81 -2.81
C GLU A 37 21.06 -12.12 -2.97
N CYS A 38 21.21 -13.07 -2.04
CA CYS A 38 20.43 -14.31 -2.02
C CYS A 38 18.90 -14.02 -1.94
N VAL A 39 18.47 -13.03 -1.14
CA VAL A 39 17.07 -12.59 -1.08
C VAL A 39 16.63 -11.93 -2.40
N LEU A 40 17.50 -11.15 -3.05
CA LEU A 40 17.24 -10.51 -4.33
C LEU A 40 17.07 -11.52 -5.46
N ASP A 41 17.88 -12.56 -5.48
CA ASP A 41 17.91 -13.62 -6.51
C ASP A 41 16.84 -14.69 -6.27
N CYS A 42 16.19 -14.69 -5.13
CA CYS A 42 15.11 -15.62 -4.81
C CYS A 42 13.95 -15.48 -5.82
N THR A 43 13.68 -16.54 -6.56
CA THR A 43 12.61 -16.57 -7.57
C THR A 43 11.26 -17.04 -7.04
N ALA A 44 11.22 -17.50 -5.77
CA ALA A 44 10.01 -17.98 -5.12
C ALA A 44 9.68 -17.10 -3.89
N ARG A 45 9.89 -17.59 -2.68
CA ARG A 45 9.43 -16.88 -1.46
C ARG A 45 10.52 -16.86 -0.41
N ILE A 46 10.50 -15.85 0.45
CA ILE A 46 11.27 -15.82 1.69
C ILE A 46 10.40 -16.37 2.82
N ILE A 47 10.79 -17.49 3.37
CA ILE A 47 10.10 -18.14 4.48
C ILE A 47 10.83 -17.76 5.76
N VAL A 48 10.19 -16.96 6.62
CA VAL A 48 10.77 -16.55 7.89
C VAL A 48 10.33 -17.52 8.97
N THR A 49 11.28 -18.01 9.78
CA THR A 49 10.97 -18.92 10.89
C THR A 49 11.73 -18.52 12.15
N GLY A 50 11.15 -18.83 13.31
CA GLY A 50 11.74 -18.52 14.62
C GLY A 50 10.77 -18.82 15.76
N MET A 51 11.29 -19.05 16.95
CA MET A 51 10.51 -19.44 18.14
C MET A 51 10.31 -18.26 19.11
N GLY A 52 9.18 -18.23 19.81
CA GLY A 52 8.91 -17.25 20.87
C GLY A 52 9.01 -15.80 20.42
N LYS A 53 9.80 -14.99 21.12
CA LYS A 53 9.99 -13.56 20.77
C LYS A 53 10.63 -13.36 19.39
N SER A 54 11.59 -14.21 19.01
CA SER A 54 12.17 -14.21 17.67
C SER A 54 11.12 -14.52 16.60
N GLY A 55 10.16 -15.41 16.88
CA GLY A 55 9.04 -15.68 15.98
C GLY A 55 8.09 -14.49 15.82
N HIS A 56 7.80 -13.75 16.89
CA HIS A 56 6.98 -12.53 16.78
C HIS A 56 7.66 -11.44 15.93
N VAL A 57 8.97 -11.24 16.13
CA VAL A 57 9.77 -10.33 15.30
C VAL A 57 9.83 -10.85 13.86
N GLY A 58 10.04 -12.16 13.67
CA GLY A 58 10.06 -12.80 12.36
C GLY A 58 8.76 -12.61 11.56
N ARG A 59 7.59 -12.66 12.22
CA ARG A 59 6.30 -12.32 11.58
C ARG A 59 6.28 -10.88 11.06
N LYS A 60 6.83 -9.92 11.82
CA LYS A 60 6.95 -8.53 11.37
C LYS A 60 7.89 -8.42 10.18
N ILE A 61 9.04 -9.09 10.21
CA ILE A 61 10.01 -9.09 9.11
C ILE A 61 9.37 -9.65 7.84
N ALA A 62 8.69 -10.80 7.92
CA ALA A 62 7.97 -11.38 6.80
C ALA A 62 6.92 -10.41 6.22
N ALA A 63 6.13 -9.76 7.08
CA ALA A 63 5.14 -8.78 6.67
C ALA A 63 5.79 -7.56 5.99
N THR A 64 6.93 -7.08 6.49
CA THR A 64 7.68 -5.97 5.88
C THR A 64 8.21 -6.35 4.49
N LEU A 65 8.84 -7.51 4.34
CA LEU A 65 9.30 -8.03 3.06
C LEU A 65 8.15 -8.14 2.04
N ALA A 66 7.03 -8.75 2.44
CA ALA A 66 5.85 -8.89 1.58
C ALA A 66 5.30 -7.53 1.13
N SER A 67 5.17 -6.58 2.06
CA SER A 67 4.65 -5.25 1.78
C SER A 67 5.60 -4.36 0.95
N THR A 68 6.87 -4.74 0.85
CA THR A 68 7.90 -4.07 0.05
C THR A 68 8.29 -4.84 -1.22
N GLY A 69 7.43 -5.77 -1.67
CA GLY A 69 7.56 -6.42 -2.97
C GLY A 69 8.40 -7.71 -2.98
N THR A 70 8.72 -8.27 -1.81
CA THR A 70 9.38 -9.57 -1.69
C THR A 70 8.37 -10.58 -1.14
N PRO A 71 7.87 -11.53 -1.95
CA PRO A 71 6.92 -12.54 -1.49
C PRO A 71 7.46 -13.28 -0.28
N SER A 72 6.80 -13.17 0.86
CA SER A 72 7.25 -13.82 2.08
C SER A 72 6.10 -14.18 3.03
N PHE A 73 6.33 -15.18 3.87
CA PHE A 73 5.42 -15.55 4.95
C PHE A 73 6.21 -16.12 6.14
N PHE A 74 5.54 -16.21 7.28
CA PHE A 74 6.11 -16.78 8.48
C PHE A 74 5.65 -18.23 8.66
N MET A 75 6.59 -19.16 8.87
CA MET A 75 6.37 -20.56 9.19
C MET A 75 6.80 -20.81 10.63
N HIS A 76 5.89 -21.30 11.47
CA HIS A 76 6.22 -21.62 12.85
C HIS A 76 7.05 -22.93 12.92
N PRO A 77 8.23 -22.97 13.58
CA PRO A 77 9.11 -24.13 13.51
C PRO A 77 8.50 -25.39 14.13
N ALA A 78 7.63 -25.27 15.14
CA ALA A 78 6.93 -26.44 15.69
C ALA A 78 5.92 -27.01 14.69
N GLU A 79 5.15 -26.19 14.00
CA GLU A 79 4.21 -26.64 12.96
C GLU A 79 4.97 -27.23 11.76
N ALA A 80 6.10 -26.58 11.39
CA ALA A 80 7.01 -27.10 10.37
C ALA A 80 7.44 -28.55 10.65
N PHE A 81 7.74 -28.85 11.89
CA PHE A 81 8.14 -30.20 12.31
C PHE A 81 7.01 -31.24 12.14
N TYR A 82 5.74 -30.80 12.17
CA TYR A 82 4.56 -31.66 12.05
C TYR A 82 3.86 -31.60 10.68
N GLY A 83 4.50 -30.97 9.67
CA GLY A 83 3.98 -31.06 8.30
C GLY A 83 4.12 -29.81 7.45
N ASP A 84 4.21 -28.60 8.03
CA ASP A 84 4.28 -27.35 7.25
C ASP A 84 5.56 -27.23 6.42
N LEU A 85 6.58 -28.07 6.65
CA LEU A 85 7.73 -28.22 5.73
C LEU A 85 7.31 -28.58 4.30
N GLY A 86 6.13 -29.16 4.10
CA GLY A 86 5.55 -29.39 2.77
C GLY A 86 5.27 -28.12 1.98
N MET A 87 5.28 -26.94 2.62
CA MET A 87 5.17 -25.65 1.94
C MET A 87 6.50 -25.15 1.35
N VAL A 88 7.63 -25.72 1.77
CA VAL A 88 8.99 -25.31 1.37
C VAL A 88 9.36 -26.00 0.06
N THR A 89 9.95 -25.23 -0.86
CA THR A 89 10.50 -25.75 -2.12
C THR A 89 11.98 -25.44 -2.25
N ASP A 90 12.66 -26.07 -3.18
CA ASP A 90 14.07 -25.85 -3.53
C ASP A 90 14.37 -24.43 -4.08
N LYS A 91 13.34 -23.66 -4.42
CA LYS A 91 13.44 -22.28 -4.90
C LYS A 91 13.20 -21.23 -3.83
N ASP A 92 12.79 -21.65 -2.64
CA ASP A 92 12.55 -20.75 -1.51
C ASP A 92 13.86 -20.46 -0.78
N VAL A 93 13.90 -19.33 -0.08
CA VAL A 93 14.95 -18.97 0.88
C VAL A 93 14.34 -18.95 2.27
N VAL A 94 14.94 -19.66 3.21
CA VAL A 94 14.50 -19.72 4.61
C VAL A 94 15.35 -18.79 5.46
N LEU A 95 14.76 -17.73 6.02
CA LEU A 95 15.36 -16.85 7.02
C LEU A 95 15.03 -17.39 8.41
N ALA A 96 15.98 -18.10 9.02
CA ALA A 96 15.83 -18.71 10.33
C ALA A 96 16.39 -17.80 11.43
N ILE A 97 15.56 -17.46 12.43
CA ILE A 97 15.88 -16.47 13.47
C ILE A 97 16.00 -17.17 14.84
N SER A 98 17.16 -17.06 15.43
CA SER A 98 17.43 -17.50 16.80
C SER A 98 18.61 -16.75 17.40
N ASN A 99 18.41 -15.96 18.45
CA ASN A 99 19.50 -15.19 19.07
C ASN A 99 20.66 -16.06 19.52
N SER A 100 20.40 -17.17 20.23
CA SER A 100 21.43 -18.13 20.61
C SER A 100 21.90 -19.03 19.48
N GLY A 101 21.04 -19.24 18.45
CA GLY A 101 21.25 -20.20 17.38
C GLY A 101 21.10 -21.67 17.81
N GLU A 102 20.65 -21.94 19.06
CA GLU A 102 20.58 -23.27 19.67
C GLU A 102 19.15 -23.73 19.99
N VAL A 103 18.13 -22.94 19.57
CA VAL A 103 16.73 -23.30 19.84
C VAL A 103 16.36 -24.57 19.07
N GLN A 104 16.07 -25.63 19.80
CA GLN A 104 15.91 -26.97 19.26
C GLN A 104 14.79 -27.09 18.23
N GLU A 105 13.71 -26.36 18.37
CA GLU A 105 12.58 -26.34 17.42
C GLU A 105 13.01 -25.76 16.06
N VAL A 106 13.93 -24.80 16.06
CA VAL A 106 14.50 -24.25 14.82
C VAL A 106 15.55 -25.21 14.26
N VAL A 107 16.49 -25.65 15.10
CA VAL A 107 17.62 -26.52 14.68
C VAL A 107 17.14 -27.82 14.03
N LYS A 108 16.11 -28.45 14.59
CA LYS A 108 15.61 -29.78 14.12
C LYS A 108 15.00 -29.74 12.72
N ILE A 109 14.53 -28.62 12.25
CA ILE A 109 13.96 -28.50 10.89
C ILE A 109 15.01 -28.22 9.82
N LEU A 110 16.20 -27.68 10.18
CA LEU A 110 17.23 -27.28 9.23
C LEU A 110 17.74 -28.43 8.34
N PRO A 111 18.02 -29.64 8.85
CA PRO A 111 18.46 -30.77 8.00
C PRO A 111 17.42 -31.16 6.95
N VAL A 112 16.12 -30.98 7.24
CA VAL A 112 15.05 -31.28 6.29
C VAL A 112 14.96 -30.18 5.24
N ILE A 113 15.05 -28.91 5.63
CA ILE A 113 15.09 -27.76 4.73
C ILE A 113 16.27 -27.90 3.74
N HIS A 114 17.44 -28.24 4.25
CA HIS A 114 18.63 -28.51 3.43
C HIS A 114 18.40 -29.67 2.45
N ARG A 115 17.74 -30.75 2.88
CA ARG A 115 17.39 -31.90 2.01
C ARG A 115 16.39 -31.54 0.92
N ILE A 116 15.47 -30.59 1.18
CA ILE A 116 14.54 -30.05 0.19
C ILE A 116 15.32 -29.24 -0.87
N GLY A 117 16.47 -28.67 -0.53
CA GLY A 117 17.31 -27.87 -1.40
C GLY A 117 17.08 -26.36 -1.27
N ALA A 118 16.29 -25.93 -0.27
CA ALA A 118 16.10 -24.50 -0.01
C ALA A 118 17.33 -23.89 0.64
N THR A 119 17.67 -22.67 0.26
CA THR A 119 18.79 -21.90 0.84
C THR A 119 18.41 -21.41 2.23
N ILE A 120 19.34 -21.49 3.19
CA ILE A 120 19.13 -21.09 4.58
C ILE A 120 19.98 -19.86 4.91
N ILE A 121 19.35 -18.80 5.40
CA ILE A 121 20.00 -17.63 5.99
C ILE A 121 19.76 -17.69 7.50
N ALA A 122 20.83 -17.80 8.30
CA ALA A 122 20.75 -17.62 9.74
C ALA A 122 20.69 -16.15 10.12
N MET A 123 19.80 -15.77 11.01
CA MET A 123 19.85 -14.49 11.71
C MET A 123 20.06 -14.79 13.20
N THR A 124 21.29 -14.61 13.68
CA THR A 124 21.73 -15.07 15.01
C THR A 124 22.78 -14.14 15.62
N GLY A 125 22.83 -14.10 16.96
CA GLY A 125 23.92 -13.43 17.71
C GLY A 125 25.11 -14.35 17.97
N ASN A 126 25.10 -15.60 17.48
CA ASN A 126 26.17 -16.56 17.68
C ASN A 126 26.56 -17.24 16.37
N ARG A 127 27.62 -16.77 15.74
CA ARG A 127 28.17 -17.31 14.47
C ARG A 127 28.70 -18.76 14.60
N SER A 128 28.91 -19.27 15.80
CA SER A 128 29.39 -20.64 16.06
C SER A 128 28.28 -21.57 16.51
N SER A 129 27.02 -21.20 16.34
CA SER A 129 25.85 -21.97 16.72
C SER A 129 25.48 -23.03 15.69
N GLN A 130 24.70 -24.03 16.12
CA GLN A 130 24.14 -25.04 15.22
C GLN A 130 23.36 -24.41 14.07
N LEU A 131 22.57 -23.36 14.34
CA LEU A 131 21.87 -22.63 13.27
C LEU A 131 22.85 -22.07 12.23
N ALA A 132 23.95 -21.44 12.66
CA ALA A 132 24.95 -20.90 11.75
C ALA A 132 25.66 -22.01 10.93
N GLU A 133 26.00 -23.14 11.57
CA GLU A 133 26.64 -24.28 10.89
C GLU A 133 25.78 -24.92 9.78
N TYR A 134 24.46 -24.93 9.95
CA TYR A 134 23.51 -25.46 8.95
C TYR A 134 23.12 -24.44 7.87
N SER A 135 23.58 -23.20 7.95
CA SER A 135 23.12 -22.13 7.08
C SER A 135 24.14 -21.80 5.99
N ASP A 136 23.65 -21.40 4.83
CA ASP A 136 24.47 -20.96 3.69
C ASP A 136 25.02 -19.55 3.91
N TYR A 137 24.28 -18.71 4.64
CA TYR A 137 24.66 -17.34 4.99
C TYR A 137 24.30 -17.03 6.44
N VAL A 138 25.12 -16.17 7.09
CA VAL A 138 24.89 -15.75 8.47
C VAL A 138 24.78 -14.23 8.56
N VAL A 139 23.64 -13.75 8.99
CA VAL A 139 23.40 -12.35 9.35
C VAL A 139 23.55 -12.22 10.86
N ASP A 140 24.61 -11.55 11.29
CA ASP A 140 24.94 -11.37 12.69
C ASP A 140 24.14 -10.23 13.31
N ILE A 141 23.33 -10.53 14.32
CA ILE A 141 22.53 -9.54 15.07
C ILE A 141 23.23 -9.04 16.34
N GLY A 142 24.51 -9.40 16.54
CA GLY A 142 25.26 -9.08 17.74
C GLY A 142 24.86 -9.90 18.98
N HIS A 143 25.68 -9.82 19.99
CA HIS A 143 25.46 -10.52 21.27
C HIS A 143 25.56 -9.53 22.43
N GLU A 144 24.74 -8.48 22.39
CA GLU A 144 24.72 -7.48 23.45
C GLU A 144 23.85 -7.94 24.63
N PRO A 145 24.19 -7.50 25.87
CA PRO A 145 23.39 -7.81 27.04
C PRO A 145 21.94 -7.36 26.91
N GLU A 146 21.03 -8.15 27.43
CA GLU A 146 19.62 -7.77 27.50
C GLU A 146 19.40 -6.60 28.47
N ALA A 147 18.57 -5.63 28.09
CA ALA A 147 18.21 -4.49 28.95
C ALA A 147 17.31 -4.88 30.13
N CYS A 148 16.80 -6.11 30.14
CA CYS A 148 16.10 -6.69 31.26
C CYS A 148 16.99 -6.76 32.49
N PRO A 149 16.58 -6.26 33.68
CA PRO A 149 17.39 -6.31 34.90
C PRO A 149 17.85 -7.70 35.34
N LEU A 150 17.16 -8.73 34.88
CA LEU A 150 17.51 -10.14 35.14
C LEU A 150 18.39 -10.74 34.02
N GLY A 151 18.59 -10.01 32.91
CA GLY A 151 19.27 -10.54 31.72
C GLY A 151 18.56 -11.70 31.03
N LEU A 152 17.28 -11.94 31.31
CA LEU A 152 16.53 -13.12 30.85
C LEU A 152 15.49 -12.79 29.76
N ALA A 153 14.79 -11.67 29.90
CA ALA A 153 13.75 -11.31 28.94
C ALA A 153 14.38 -10.72 27.68
N PRO A 154 14.09 -11.28 26.49
CA PRO A 154 14.57 -10.72 25.24
C PRO A 154 14.01 -9.29 25.01
N THR A 155 14.91 -8.33 24.98
CA THR A 155 14.67 -6.89 24.81
C THR A 155 15.66 -6.35 23.76
N THR A 156 16.91 -6.18 24.11
CA THR A 156 18.00 -5.73 23.23
C THR A 156 18.15 -6.63 22.01
N SER A 157 18.16 -7.96 22.20
CA SER A 157 18.27 -8.92 21.10
C SER A 157 17.10 -8.86 20.12
N THR A 158 15.88 -8.65 20.62
CA THR A 158 14.69 -8.53 19.75
C THR A 158 14.67 -7.23 18.98
N THR A 159 15.11 -6.13 19.58
CA THR A 159 15.26 -4.82 18.93
C THR A 159 16.34 -4.88 17.84
N ALA A 160 17.48 -5.51 18.11
CA ALA A 160 18.54 -5.75 17.13
C ALA A 160 18.06 -6.61 15.96
N THR A 161 17.36 -7.73 16.25
CA THR A 161 16.77 -8.60 15.21
C THR A 161 15.81 -7.83 14.32
N LEU A 162 14.95 -7.01 14.89
CA LEU A 162 13.98 -6.21 14.15
C LEU A 162 14.69 -5.20 13.23
N ALA A 163 15.67 -4.46 13.77
CA ALA A 163 16.43 -3.46 13.02
C ALA A 163 17.21 -4.09 11.85
N MET A 164 17.81 -5.26 12.07
CA MET A 164 18.53 -5.98 11.02
C MET A 164 17.58 -6.51 9.93
N GLY A 165 16.40 -7.01 10.31
CA GLY A 165 15.37 -7.42 9.36
C GLY A 165 14.85 -6.26 8.51
N ASP A 166 14.69 -5.07 9.09
CA ASP A 166 14.34 -3.86 8.36
C ASP A 166 15.47 -3.42 7.42
N ALA A 167 16.74 -3.56 7.85
CA ALA A 167 17.90 -3.25 7.01
C ALA A 167 17.92 -4.16 5.77
N ILE A 168 17.66 -5.46 5.89
CA ILE A 168 17.53 -6.39 4.75
C ILE A 168 16.40 -5.91 3.82
N ALA A 169 15.20 -5.68 4.35
CA ALA A 169 14.04 -5.30 3.54
C ALA A 169 14.27 -3.99 2.78
N VAL A 170 14.86 -2.97 3.43
CA VAL A 170 15.18 -1.69 2.81
C VAL A 170 16.29 -1.81 1.77
N ALA A 171 17.32 -2.63 2.02
CA ALA A 171 18.38 -2.89 1.04
C ALA A 171 17.80 -3.55 -0.23
N VAL A 172 16.99 -4.60 -0.08
CA VAL A 172 16.30 -5.29 -1.19
C VAL A 172 15.41 -4.32 -1.97
N MET A 173 14.58 -3.55 -1.27
CA MET A 173 13.70 -2.53 -1.85
C MET A 173 14.48 -1.49 -2.67
N SER A 174 15.63 -1.05 -2.14
CA SER A 174 16.48 -0.04 -2.79
C SER A 174 17.13 -0.56 -4.07
N VAL A 175 17.68 -1.78 -4.05
CA VAL A 175 18.30 -2.42 -5.23
C VAL A 175 17.25 -2.69 -6.32
N ARG A 176 16.04 -3.12 -5.95
CA ARG A 176 14.92 -3.32 -6.89
C ARG A 176 14.32 -2.03 -7.41
N ASN A 177 14.76 -0.85 -6.93
CA ASN A 177 14.17 0.44 -7.28
C ASN A 177 12.65 0.48 -7.05
N PHE A 178 12.20 -0.06 -5.92
CA PHE A 178 10.80 -0.15 -5.54
C PHE A 178 10.20 1.25 -5.33
N LYS A 179 9.08 1.53 -6.01
CA LYS A 179 8.48 2.87 -6.09
C LYS A 179 7.22 2.99 -5.24
N LYS A 180 6.74 4.23 -5.08
CA LYS A 180 5.48 4.51 -4.38
C LYS A 180 4.28 3.82 -5.03
N GLN A 181 4.30 3.66 -6.36
CA GLN A 181 3.27 2.96 -7.11
C GLN A 181 3.23 1.46 -6.76
N ASP A 182 4.40 0.83 -6.61
CA ASP A 182 4.51 -0.56 -6.21
C ASP A 182 4.01 -0.76 -4.78
N PHE A 183 4.35 0.17 -3.87
CA PHE A 183 3.85 0.16 -2.49
C PHE A 183 2.32 0.31 -2.44
N ALA A 184 1.75 1.17 -3.27
CA ALA A 184 0.32 1.39 -3.35
C ALA A 184 -0.43 0.10 -3.76
N LEU A 185 0.15 -0.69 -4.69
CA LEU A 185 -0.42 -1.95 -5.14
C LEU A 185 -0.63 -2.95 -3.98
N PHE A 186 0.31 -3.00 -3.04
CA PHE A 186 0.22 -3.88 -1.86
C PHE A 186 -0.58 -3.26 -0.70
N HIS A 187 -0.94 -1.97 -0.78
CA HIS A 187 -1.68 -1.24 0.26
C HIS A 187 -2.91 -0.50 -0.31
N PRO A 188 -3.82 -1.18 -1.04
CA PRO A 188 -4.92 -0.50 -1.76
C PRO A 188 -5.88 0.24 -0.83
N GLY A 189 -6.09 -0.24 0.40
CA GLY A 189 -6.95 0.40 1.40
C GLY A 189 -6.35 1.62 2.11
N GLY A 190 -5.05 1.90 1.95
CA GLY A 190 -4.38 3.04 2.56
C GLY A 190 -4.61 4.35 1.78
N ALA A 191 -4.38 5.51 2.42
CA ALA A 191 -4.50 6.80 1.76
C ALA A 191 -3.63 6.91 0.50
N LEU A 192 -2.39 6.38 0.56
CA LEU A 192 -1.49 6.36 -0.59
C LEU A 192 -2.02 5.47 -1.72
N GLY A 193 -2.59 4.28 -1.38
CA GLY A 193 -3.18 3.36 -2.35
C GLY A 193 -4.34 4.01 -3.11
N ARG A 194 -5.28 4.62 -2.39
CA ARG A 194 -6.39 5.35 -3.00
C ARG A 194 -5.90 6.45 -3.94
N ARG A 195 -4.94 7.27 -3.51
CA ARG A 195 -4.39 8.37 -4.35
C ARG A 195 -3.72 7.90 -5.63
N LEU A 196 -3.09 6.73 -5.63
CA LEU A 196 -2.26 6.26 -6.74
C LEU A 196 -2.94 5.21 -7.62
N LEU A 197 -4.02 4.59 -7.16
CA LEU A 197 -4.67 3.49 -7.86
C LEU A 197 -6.13 3.76 -8.23
N LEU A 198 -6.84 4.59 -7.47
CA LEU A 198 -8.26 4.85 -7.69
C LEU A 198 -8.46 5.57 -9.02
N LYS A 199 -9.27 5.00 -9.90
CA LYS A 199 -9.62 5.57 -11.20
C LYS A 199 -10.95 6.31 -11.14
N VAL A 200 -11.20 7.16 -12.11
CA VAL A 200 -12.48 7.86 -12.29
C VAL A 200 -13.65 6.86 -12.37
N GLN A 201 -13.49 5.76 -13.12
CA GLN A 201 -14.51 4.72 -13.26
C GLN A 201 -14.96 4.07 -11.96
N ASP A 202 -14.07 4.05 -10.93
CA ASP A 202 -14.36 3.43 -9.64
C ASP A 202 -15.22 4.33 -8.74
N VAL A 203 -15.41 5.60 -9.12
CA VAL A 203 -16.03 6.66 -8.29
C VAL A 203 -17.17 7.37 -9.01
N MET A 204 -17.16 7.38 -10.35
CA MET A 204 -18.16 8.09 -11.14
C MET A 204 -19.57 7.48 -11.05
N HIS A 205 -20.58 8.28 -11.22
CA HIS A 205 -21.97 7.84 -11.41
C HIS A 205 -22.17 7.36 -12.84
N THR A 206 -22.68 6.13 -12.99
CA THR A 206 -22.85 5.44 -14.29
C THR A 206 -24.26 4.88 -14.48
N GLY A 207 -24.57 4.41 -15.67
CA GLY A 207 -25.85 3.76 -15.97
C GLY A 207 -27.05 4.64 -15.63
N GLU A 208 -27.95 4.16 -14.80
CA GLU A 208 -29.14 4.92 -14.38
C GLU A 208 -28.82 6.16 -13.54
N GLU A 209 -27.66 6.21 -12.86
CA GLU A 209 -27.24 7.37 -12.09
C GLU A 209 -26.58 8.45 -12.93
N ASN A 210 -26.20 8.15 -14.19
CA ASN A 210 -25.56 9.10 -15.09
C ASN A 210 -26.58 10.13 -15.60
N PRO A 211 -26.46 11.43 -15.27
CA PRO A 211 -27.38 12.46 -15.72
C PRO A 211 -27.10 12.85 -17.18
N VAL A 212 -27.85 12.26 -18.10
CA VAL A 212 -27.75 12.54 -19.55
C VAL A 212 -29.12 12.97 -20.10
N VAL A 213 -29.09 13.96 -20.98
CA VAL A 213 -30.26 14.45 -21.68
C VAL A 213 -29.94 14.73 -23.15
N SER A 214 -30.87 14.48 -24.07
CA SER A 214 -30.74 14.89 -25.47
C SER A 214 -30.83 16.40 -25.58
N GLY A 215 -30.00 17.02 -26.43
CA GLY A 215 -30.03 18.45 -26.70
C GLY A 215 -31.36 18.97 -27.26
N GLU A 216 -32.19 18.09 -27.86
CA GLU A 216 -33.52 18.44 -28.39
C GLU A 216 -34.61 18.48 -27.28
N LYS A 217 -34.31 18.04 -26.08
CA LYS A 217 -35.20 18.13 -24.92
C LYS A 217 -35.19 19.56 -24.39
N THR A 218 -36.24 19.92 -23.63
CA THR A 218 -36.37 21.27 -23.07
C THR A 218 -35.47 21.45 -21.82
N ALA A 219 -35.16 22.69 -21.49
CA ALA A 219 -34.47 23.00 -20.24
C ALA A 219 -35.23 22.49 -19.00
N LYS A 220 -36.56 22.44 -19.07
CA LYS A 220 -37.40 21.86 -18.02
C LYS A 220 -37.17 20.36 -17.86
N ASP A 221 -37.09 19.61 -18.97
CA ASP A 221 -36.77 18.16 -18.92
C ASP A 221 -35.39 17.94 -18.31
N ALA A 222 -34.38 18.71 -18.69
CA ALA A 222 -33.04 18.65 -18.14
C ALA A 222 -33.01 18.94 -16.62
N LEU A 223 -33.82 19.90 -16.17
CA LEU A 223 -33.96 20.23 -14.75
C LEU A 223 -34.53 19.06 -13.95
N PHE A 224 -35.50 18.29 -14.50
CA PHE A 224 -36.02 17.09 -13.86
C PHE A 224 -34.92 16.03 -13.72
N VAL A 225 -34.15 15.74 -14.78
CA VAL A 225 -33.04 14.80 -14.73
C VAL A 225 -31.99 15.25 -13.70
N MET A 226 -31.62 16.51 -13.72
CA MET A 226 -30.66 17.08 -12.78
C MET A 226 -31.10 16.93 -11.32
N THR A 227 -32.39 17.19 -11.04
CA THR A 227 -32.95 17.08 -9.71
C THR A 227 -33.05 15.62 -9.26
N GLU A 228 -33.45 14.72 -10.14
CA GLU A 228 -33.55 13.29 -9.86
C GLU A 228 -32.19 12.66 -9.53
N LYS A 229 -31.16 13.00 -10.31
CA LYS A 229 -29.80 12.44 -10.12
C LYS A 229 -28.99 13.18 -9.06
N GLY A 230 -29.34 14.41 -8.69
CA GLY A 230 -28.78 15.12 -7.56
C GLY A 230 -27.34 15.61 -7.71
N LEU A 231 -26.78 15.62 -8.94
CA LEU A 231 -25.39 16.01 -9.20
C LEU A 231 -25.21 17.49 -9.60
N GLY A 232 -26.32 18.25 -9.69
CA GLY A 232 -26.30 19.68 -10.06
C GLY A 232 -25.86 19.98 -11.48
N ALA A 233 -25.78 18.94 -12.34
CA ALA A 233 -25.43 19.05 -13.75
C ALA A 233 -26.01 17.91 -14.55
N VAL A 234 -26.15 18.09 -15.89
CA VAL A 234 -26.51 17.05 -16.84
C VAL A 234 -25.62 17.15 -18.07
N SER A 235 -25.15 16.01 -18.57
CA SER A 235 -24.47 15.89 -19.86
C SER A 235 -25.48 15.96 -20.98
N VAL A 236 -25.19 16.78 -22.01
CA VAL A 236 -26.06 16.98 -23.18
C VAL A 236 -25.49 16.20 -24.35
N THR A 237 -26.35 15.45 -25.05
CA THR A 237 -25.97 14.66 -26.23
C THR A 237 -26.71 15.12 -27.50
N ASP A 238 -26.08 14.88 -28.64
CA ASP A 238 -26.72 14.94 -29.94
C ASP A 238 -27.60 13.71 -30.22
N ALA A 239 -28.22 13.66 -31.40
CA ALA A 239 -29.06 12.55 -31.85
C ALA A 239 -28.30 11.23 -32.01
N ALA A 240 -26.97 11.27 -32.15
CA ALA A 240 -26.10 10.10 -32.22
C ALA A 240 -25.60 9.62 -30.82
N GLY A 241 -25.99 10.32 -29.74
CA GLY A 241 -25.56 10.02 -28.37
C GLY A 241 -24.18 10.57 -28.03
N LYS A 242 -23.58 11.42 -28.89
CA LYS A 242 -22.29 12.05 -28.64
C LYS A 242 -22.45 13.26 -27.70
N PHE A 243 -21.53 13.41 -26.79
CA PHE A 243 -21.48 14.55 -25.88
C PHE A 243 -21.25 15.85 -26.63
N ILE A 244 -22.12 16.87 -26.41
CA ILE A 244 -22.05 18.17 -27.06
C ILE A 244 -22.00 19.34 -26.09
N GLY A 245 -22.23 19.10 -24.78
CA GLY A 245 -22.16 20.17 -23.79
C GLY A 245 -22.66 19.77 -22.43
N LEU A 246 -22.64 20.73 -21.52
CA LEU A 246 -23.01 20.56 -20.11
C LEU A 246 -24.02 21.63 -19.69
N LEU A 247 -25.10 21.24 -19.06
CA LEU A 247 -26.01 22.15 -18.38
C LEU A 247 -25.83 21.99 -16.85
N THR A 248 -25.68 23.10 -16.15
CA THR A 248 -25.48 23.13 -14.71
C THR A 248 -26.53 23.98 -14.00
N ASP A 249 -26.73 23.75 -12.70
CA ASP A 249 -27.57 24.61 -11.83
C ASP A 249 -27.22 26.09 -11.95
N GLY A 250 -25.93 26.39 -12.10
CA GLY A 250 -25.47 27.78 -12.25
C GLY A 250 -25.93 28.43 -13.55
N ILE A 251 -26.02 27.65 -14.64
CA ILE A 251 -26.55 28.15 -15.94
C ILE A 251 -28.04 28.39 -15.81
N ILE A 252 -28.77 27.40 -15.28
CA ILE A 252 -30.24 27.49 -15.07
C ILE A 252 -30.58 28.71 -14.20
N ARG A 253 -29.89 28.89 -13.06
CA ARG A 253 -30.14 30.04 -12.16
C ARG A 253 -29.90 31.39 -12.88
N ARG A 254 -28.90 31.52 -13.72
CA ARG A 254 -28.61 32.74 -14.49
C ARG A 254 -29.67 32.99 -15.57
N ALA A 255 -30.15 31.91 -16.19
CA ALA A 255 -31.22 32.04 -17.20
C ALA A 255 -32.55 32.44 -16.54
N LEU A 256 -32.94 31.82 -15.42
CA LEU A 256 -34.13 32.17 -14.61
C LEU A 256 -34.13 33.65 -14.16
N ALA A 257 -32.99 34.21 -13.88
CA ALA A 257 -32.86 35.61 -13.47
C ALA A 257 -33.15 36.61 -14.63
N LYS A 258 -33.15 36.12 -15.89
CA LYS A 258 -33.42 36.93 -17.06
C LYS A 258 -34.87 36.78 -17.54
N ASP A 259 -35.31 35.57 -17.80
CA ASP A 259 -36.65 35.22 -18.26
C ASP A 259 -36.97 33.76 -17.92
N TYR A 260 -38.26 33.48 -17.65
CA TYR A 260 -38.75 32.10 -17.41
C TYR A 260 -39.05 31.34 -18.71
N ALA A 261 -39.18 32.04 -19.86
CA ALA A 261 -39.50 31.40 -21.14
C ALA A 261 -38.40 30.41 -21.59
N PHE A 262 -37.15 30.56 -21.13
CA PHE A 262 -36.08 29.65 -21.46
C PHE A 262 -36.35 28.19 -21.05
N LEU A 263 -37.26 27.92 -20.10
CA LEU A 263 -37.62 26.56 -19.68
C LEU A 263 -38.17 25.69 -20.81
N ASP A 264 -38.78 26.32 -21.81
CA ASP A 264 -39.33 25.62 -22.97
C ASP A 264 -38.33 25.61 -24.16
N GLU A 265 -37.16 26.23 -24.03
CA GLU A 265 -36.09 26.20 -25.04
C GLU A 265 -35.36 24.86 -25.06
N PRO A 266 -34.88 24.39 -26.23
CA PRO A 266 -34.03 23.21 -26.34
C PRO A 266 -32.72 23.41 -25.55
N VAL A 267 -32.27 22.31 -24.87
CA VAL A 267 -31.09 22.34 -24.02
C VAL A 267 -29.83 22.78 -24.77
N HIS A 268 -29.71 22.43 -26.07
CA HIS A 268 -28.55 22.78 -26.90
C HIS A 268 -28.38 24.29 -27.11
N GLU A 269 -29.44 25.09 -26.97
CA GLU A 269 -29.37 26.56 -27.09
C GLU A 269 -28.83 27.25 -25.83
N ILE A 270 -28.91 26.58 -24.67
CA ILE A 270 -28.58 27.18 -23.37
C ILE A 270 -27.39 26.51 -22.66
N MET A 271 -26.95 25.36 -23.15
CA MET A 271 -25.83 24.62 -22.55
C MET A 271 -24.49 25.33 -22.70
N PHE A 272 -23.52 24.94 -21.89
CA PHE A 272 -22.13 25.29 -22.10
C PHE A 272 -21.49 24.26 -23.04
N THR A 273 -20.90 24.73 -24.13
CA THR A 273 -20.45 23.91 -25.26
C THR A 273 -19.02 23.37 -25.13
N GLU A 274 -18.21 23.97 -24.24
CA GLU A 274 -16.80 23.63 -24.07
C GLU A 274 -16.47 23.27 -22.61
N PRO A 275 -17.25 22.36 -21.97
CA PRO A 275 -16.95 21.96 -20.59
C PRO A 275 -15.69 21.10 -20.52
N LEU A 276 -15.03 21.15 -19.36
CA LEU A 276 -13.99 20.18 -19.05
C LEU A 276 -14.61 18.78 -18.95
N THR A 277 -13.89 17.81 -19.49
CA THR A 277 -14.24 16.38 -19.44
C THR A 277 -13.05 15.57 -18.95
N ILE A 278 -13.28 14.31 -18.61
CA ILE A 278 -12.24 13.37 -18.21
C ILE A 278 -12.57 11.98 -18.75
N HIS A 279 -11.56 11.11 -18.88
CA HIS A 279 -11.75 9.72 -19.27
C HIS A 279 -11.88 8.79 -18.06
N ALA A 280 -12.59 7.69 -18.22
CA ALA A 280 -12.92 6.75 -17.15
C ALA A 280 -11.69 6.02 -16.58
N ASP A 281 -10.66 5.81 -17.38
CA ASP A 281 -9.41 5.12 -17.00
C ASP A 281 -8.38 6.04 -16.35
N GLU A 282 -8.60 7.34 -16.32
CA GLU A 282 -7.74 8.30 -15.64
C GLU A 282 -7.83 8.16 -14.10
N LEU A 283 -6.79 8.62 -13.41
CA LEU A 283 -6.78 8.59 -11.95
C LEU A 283 -7.78 9.59 -11.35
N ALA A 284 -8.41 9.21 -10.24
CA ALA A 284 -9.30 10.09 -9.48
C ALA A 284 -8.60 11.38 -9.02
N THR A 285 -7.28 11.32 -8.76
CA THR A 285 -6.45 12.51 -8.47
C THR A 285 -6.29 13.45 -9.66
N ALA A 286 -6.33 12.92 -10.88
CA ALA A 286 -6.33 13.75 -12.09
C ALA A 286 -7.65 14.53 -12.19
N ALA A 287 -8.80 13.86 -11.96
CA ALA A 287 -10.10 14.53 -11.91
C ALA A 287 -10.12 15.67 -10.89
N LEU A 288 -9.63 15.42 -9.66
CA LEU A 288 -9.52 16.45 -8.63
C LEU A 288 -8.68 17.65 -9.11
N SER A 289 -7.51 17.37 -9.69
CA SER A 289 -6.61 18.43 -10.19
C SER A 289 -7.26 19.26 -11.30
N VAL A 290 -8.02 18.63 -12.21
CA VAL A 290 -8.78 19.33 -13.28
C VAL A 290 -9.86 20.21 -12.66
N MET A 291 -10.60 19.70 -11.65
CA MET A 291 -11.64 20.46 -10.97
C MET A 291 -11.10 21.69 -10.23
N GLU A 292 -10.00 21.53 -9.49
CA GLU A 292 -9.42 22.58 -8.64
C GLU A 292 -8.70 23.68 -9.44
N LYS A 293 -8.00 23.31 -10.53
CA LYS A 293 -7.17 24.24 -11.30
C LYS A 293 -7.92 25.00 -12.38
N HIS A 294 -9.23 24.76 -12.55
CA HIS A 294 -10.02 25.45 -13.56
C HIS A 294 -10.14 26.95 -13.24
N GLU A 295 -9.79 27.78 -14.21
CA GLU A 295 -9.97 29.23 -14.18
C GLU A 295 -11.27 29.63 -14.89
N PRO A 296 -12.01 30.66 -14.44
CA PRO A 296 -11.74 31.54 -13.29
C PRO A 296 -12.24 31.01 -11.94
N ARG A 297 -12.86 29.85 -11.90
CA ARG A 297 -13.37 29.22 -10.65
C ARG A 297 -13.31 27.71 -10.75
N PRO A 298 -12.95 27.01 -9.67
CA PRO A 298 -13.04 25.55 -9.57
C PRO A 298 -14.41 25.04 -9.99
N VAL A 299 -14.45 23.87 -10.63
CA VAL A 299 -15.67 23.15 -10.97
C VAL A 299 -15.89 21.98 -10.01
N THR A 300 -17.13 21.62 -9.78
CA THR A 300 -17.49 20.55 -8.83
C THR A 300 -17.92 19.27 -9.50
N VAL A 301 -18.12 19.29 -10.82
CA VAL A 301 -18.52 18.12 -11.62
C VAL A 301 -17.69 18.07 -12.91
N LEU A 302 -17.42 16.86 -13.38
CA LEU A 302 -16.86 16.59 -14.70
C LEU A 302 -17.67 15.49 -15.37
N PRO A 303 -18.15 15.72 -16.60
CA PRO A 303 -18.60 14.64 -17.47
C PRO A 303 -17.46 13.67 -17.77
N VAL A 304 -17.74 12.37 -17.71
CA VAL A 304 -16.79 11.33 -18.10
C VAL A 304 -17.18 10.83 -19.49
N ILE A 305 -16.25 10.93 -20.42
CA ILE A 305 -16.48 10.56 -21.82
C ILE A 305 -15.64 9.34 -22.21
N ASP A 306 -16.15 8.52 -23.13
CA ASP A 306 -15.40 7.42 -23.73
C ASP A 306 -14.60 7.88 -24.97
N GLU A 307 -13.86 6.95 -25.57
CA GLU A 307 -13.05 7.21 -26.77
C GLU A 307 -13.91 7.62 -28.00
N LYS A 308 -15.20 7.30 -27.99
CA LYS A 308 -16.15 7.66 -29.06
C LYS A 308 -16.82 9.01 -28.80
N GLY A 309 -16.55 9.62 -27.64
CA GLY A 309 -17.11 10.89 -27.22
C GLY A 309 -18.52 10.78 -26.63
N ALA A 310 -18.95 9.59 -26.19
CA ALA A 310 -20.22 9.40 -25.49
C ALA A 310 -20.05 9.67 -23.98
N PRO A 311 -21.01 10.31 -23.28
CA PRO A 311 -20.95 10.52 -21.84
C PRO A 311 -21.30 9.22 -21.10
N VAL A 312 -20.27 8.53 -20.59
CA VAL A 312 -20.41 7.23 -19.90
C VAL A 312 -20.60 7.37 -18.39
N GLY A 313 -20.43 8.57 -17.87
CA GLY A 313 -20.63 8.85 -16.45
C GLY A 313 -20.47 10.34 -16.11
N MET A 314 -20.63 10.62 -14.81
CA MET A 314 -20.36 11.93 -14.23
C MET A 314 -19.67 11.74 -12.88
N ILE A 315 -18.63 12.52 -12.60
CA ILE A 315 -17.93 12.51 -11.31
C ILE A 315 -18.16 13.83 -10.58
N HIS A 316 -18.51 13.77 -9.32
CA HIS A 316 -18.70 14.94 -8.47
C HIS A 316 -17.58 15.06 -7.42
N LEU A 317 -17.15 16.26 -7.10
CA LEU A 317 -16.09 16.53 -6.12
C LEU A 317 -16.33 15.87 -4.76
N THR A 318 -17.58 15.83 -4.29
CA THR A 318 -17.91 15.20 -3.00
C THR A 318 -17.62 13.69 -2.99
N ASP A 319 -17.67 13.03 -4.13
CA ASP A 319 -17.39 11.59 -4.19
C ASP A 319 -15.87 11.33 -4.08
N LEU A 320 -15.05 12.19 -4.71
CA LEU A 320 -13.60 12.18 -4.51
C LEU A 320 -13.22 12.43 -3.05
N LEU A 321 -13.89 13.37 -2.36
CA LEU A 321 -13.67 13.65 -0.95
C LEU A 321 -14.06 12.45 -0.06
N LYS A 322 -15.21 11.82 -0.30
CA LYS A 322 -15.65 10.62 0.45
C LYS A 322 -14.65 9.47 0.31
N GLN A 323 -14.00 9.32 -0.84
CA GLN A 323 -12.98 8.30 -1.07
C GLN A 323 -11.61 8.65 -0.49
N GLY A 324 -11.43 9.84 0.08
CA GLY A 324 -10.16 10.26 0.65
C GLY A 324 -9.06 10.46 -0.40
N VAL A 325 -9.42 10.96 -1.57
CA VAL A 325 -8.49 11.27 -2.66
C VAL A 325 -7.70 12.56 -2.39
N VAL A 326 -8.17 13.35 -1.44
CA VAL A 326 -7.61 14.67 -1.01
C VAL A 326 -6.48 14.49 0.00
#